data_bf1a271d24776ec48f433716ef740275
#
_entry.id   bf1a271d24776ec48f433716ef740275
#
_cell.length_a   1.000
_cell.length_b   1.000
_cell.length_c   1.000
_cell.angle_alpha   90.00
_cell.angle_beta   90.00
_cell.angle_gamma   90.00
#
_symmetry.space_group_name_H-M   'P 1'
#
loop_
_entity.id
_entity.type
_entity.pdbx_description
1 polymer ?
#
loop_
_entity_poly.entity_id
_entity_poly.type
_entity_poly.pdbx_seq_one_letter_code
_entity_poly.pdbx_strand_id
1 'polypeptide(L)'
;IRDRTVTGVQTCALPIFNSPGGSVYAGLGIYDTMQFINSDVATICTGMAASMAAVLLVAGTEGKRSALTHSRVMIHQPMGGTQGQASDIEITAREIMKLKKELYTIIAEHSHTDFDKVWADSDRDYWMTAQEAKEYGMIDEVLSRKPAL
;
A
#
# COMPACT_ATOMS: atom_id res chain seq x y z
N ILE A 1 9.04 -31.32 11.60
CA ILE A 1 8.21 -30.08 11.55
C ILE A 1 7.02 -30.36 12.44
N ARG A 2 6.96 -29.77 13.64
CA ARG A 2 5.85 -29.94 14.57
C ARG A 2 4.67 -29.12 14.07
N ASP A 3 3.61 -29.80 13.71
CA ASP A 3 2.28 -29.22 13.53
C ASP A 3 1.85 -28.55 14.86
N ARG A 4 1.91 -27.22 14.90
CA ARG A 4 1.33 -26.44 15.99
C ARG A 4 -0.11 -26.16 15.64
N THR A 5 -0.98 -27.09 15.90
CA THR A 5 -2.40 -26.83 16.11
C THR A 5 -2.54 -25.97 17.36
N VAL A 6 -2.31 -24.66 17.22
CA VAL A 6 -2.70 -23.69 18.23
C VAL A 6 -4.20 -23.47 18.06
N THR A 7 -4.95 -24.06 18.98
CA THR A 7 -6.38 -23.93 19.11
C THR A 7 -6.82 -22.45 19.02
N GLY A 8 -7.51 -22.09 17.94
CA GLY A 8 -8.44 -20.97 17.89
C GLY A 8 -7.87 -19.54 17.82
N VAL A 9 -6.56 -19.32 17.85
CA VAL A 9 -5.95 -18.00 17.61
C VAL A 9 -5.51 -17.96 16.16
N GLN A 10 -6.29 -17.30 15.29
CA GLN A 10 -5.82 -16.90 13.98
C GLN A 10 -4.62 -15.97 14.19
N THR A 11 -3.42 -16.43 13.87
CA THR A 11 -2.24 -15.59 13.83
C THR A 11 -2.38 -14.65 12.63
N CYS A 12 -2.65 -13.38 12.92
CA CYS A 12 -2.74 -12.32 11.94
C CYS A 12 -1.50 -11.44 12.09
N ALA A 13 -0.78 -11.18 10.99
CA ALA A 13 0.25 -10.14 10.97
C ALA A 13 -0.42 -8.76 10.96
N LEU A 14 0.10 -7.81 11.76
CA LEU A 14 -0.46 -6.45 11.87
C LEU A 14 0.62 -5.39 11.60
N PRO A 15 0.96 -5.12 10.34
CA PRO A 15 1.75 -3.95 9.98
C PRO A 15 1.05 -2.63 10.34
N ILE A 16 1.75 -1.76 11.08
CA ILE A 16 1.29 -0.43 11.45
C ILE A 16 2.06 0.59 10.63
N PHE A 17 1.37 1.42 9.87
CA PHE A 17 1.97 2.39 8.97
C PHE A 17 1.88 3.81 9.53
N ASN A 18 3.04 4.45 9.65
CA ASN A 18 3.22 5.88 9.81
C ASN A 18 4.50 6.25 9.03
N SER A 19 4.38 6.38 7.71
CA SER A 19 5.54 6.42 6.82
C SER A 19 5.26 7.26 5.56
N PRO A 20 6.25 8.06 5.11
CA PRO A 20 6.18 8.75 3.83
C PRO A 20 6.47 7.84 2.62
N GLY A 21 6.74 6.55 2.83
CA GLY A 21 7.16 5.61 1.81
C GLY A 21 8.65 5.30 1.84
N GLY A 22 9.23 5.04 0.69
CA GLY A 22 10.65 4.69 0.59
C GLY A 22 10.98 3.93 -0.69
N SER A 23 12.00 3.07 -0.63
CA SER A 23 12.46 2.29 -1.77
C SER A 23 11.36 1.37 -2.32
N VAL A 24 11.08 1.49 -3.62
CA VAL A 24 10.11 0.64 -4.32
C VAL A 24 10.52 -0.83 -4.23
N TYR A 25 11.77 -1.17 -4.50
CA TYR A 25 12.23 -2.56 -4.46
C TYR A 25 12.13 -3.18 -3.07
N ALA A 26 12.47 -2.42 -2.02
CA ALA A 26 12.29 -2.89 -0.65
C ALA A 26 10.80 -3.11 -0.33
N GLY A 27 9.95 -2.21 -0.80
CA GLY A 27 8.50 -2.33 -0.63
C GLY A 27 7.91 -3.51 -1.39
N LEU A 28 8.32 -3.77 -2.63
CA LEU A 28 7.86 -4.94 -3.39
C LEU A 28 8.28 -6.25 -2.71
N GLY A 29 9.49 -6.31 -2.13
CA GLY A 29 9.90 -7.47 -1.33
C GLY A 29 9.03 -7.70 -0.09
N ILE A 30 8.57 -6.63 0.56
CA ILE A 30 7.60 -6.72 1.66
C ILE A 30 6.22 -7.14 1.12
N TYR A 31 5.77 -6.56 0.01
CA TYR A 31 4.52 -6.91 -0.66
C TYR A 31 4.47 -8.41 -0.99
N ASP A 32 5.49 -8.92 -1.68
CA ASP A 32 5.58 -10.34 -2.03
C ASP A 32 5.53 -11.24 -0.79
N THR A 33 6.22 -10.84 0.28
CA THR A 33 6.19 -11.56 1.56
C THR A 33 4.79 -11.56 2.17
N MET A 34 4.07 -10.43 2.14
CA MET A 34 2.69 -10.33 2.62
C MET A 34 1.75 -11.25 1.85
N GLN A 35 1.94 -11.37 0.52
CA GLN A 35 1.12 -12.24 -0.34
C GLN A 35 1.51 -13.73 -0.20
N PHE A 36 2.77 -14.02 0.13
CA PHE A 36 3.28 -15.38 0.21
C PHE A 36 2.91 -16.14 1.49
N ILE A 37 2.75 -15.45 2.61
CA ILE A 37 2.46 -16.08 3.90
C ILE A 37 0.99 -16.54 3.98
N ASN A 38 0.75 -17.64 4.68
CA ASN A 38 -0.61 -18.20 4.83
C ASN A 38 -1.47 -17.46 5.85
N SER A 39 -0.87 -16.60 6.68
CA SER A 39 -1.60 -15.82 7.69
C SER A 39 -2.18 -14.57 7.07
N ASP A 40 -3.38 -14.18 7.50
CA ASP A 40 -3.93 -12.89 7.13
C ASP A 40 -3.01 -11.75 7.57
N VAL A 41 -2.95 -10.69 6.76
CA VAL A 41 -2.19 -9.49 7.04
C VAL A 41 -3.16 -8.33 7.22
N ALA A 42 -3.47 -7.99 8.48
CA ALA A 42 -4.25 -6.80 8.78
C ALA A 42 -3.34 -5.57 8.73
N THR A 43 -3.75 -4.52 8.02
CA THR A 43 -2.96 -3.29 7.90
C THR A 43 -3.64 -2.12 8.59
N ILE A 44 -2.87 -1.26 9.24
CA ILE A 44 -3.40 -0.06 9.89
C ILE A 44 -2.53 1.17 9.64
N CYS A 45 -3.15 2.26 9.21
CA CYS A 45 -2.51 3.57 9.11
C CYS A 45 -2.78 4.40 10.37
N THR A 46 -1.71 4.87 11.05
CA THR A 46 -1.78 5.62 12.31
C THR A 46 -1.18 7.03 12.20
N GLY A 47 -1.31 7.68 11.11
CA GLY A 47 -0.79 9.01 10.87
C GLY A 47 -0.74 9.25 9.39
N MET A 48 0.23 8.63 8.73
CA MET A 48 0.39 8.75 7.28
C MET A 48 0.83 7.43 6.66
N ALA A 49 0.24 7.09 5.54
CA ALA A 49 0.75 6.07 4.63
C ALA A 49 0.87 6.69 3.22
N ALA A 50 2.08 7.07 2.84
CA ALA A 50 2.31 7.74 1.57
C ALA A 50 3.21 6.91 0.65
N SER A 51 3.03 7.05 -0.68
CA SER A 51 3.89 6.41 -1.67
C SER A 51 3.93 4.89 -1.47
N MET A 52 5.09 4.27 -1.38
CA MET A 52 5.20 2.81 -1.18
C MET A 52 4.48 2.31 0.09
N ALA A 53 4.34 3.13 1.13
CA ALA A 53 3.57 2.76 2.33
C ALA A 53 2.06 2.66 2.04
N ALA A 54 1.53 3.46 1.11
CA ALA A 54 0.14 3.34 0.67
C ALA A 54 -0.10 2.05 -0.12
N VAL A 55 0.88 1.64 -0.95
CA VAL A 55 0.83 0.37 -1.67
C VAL A 55 0.78 -0.82 -0.69
N LEU A 56 1.61 -0.79 0.35
CA LEU A 56 1.61 -1.84 1.37
C LEU A 56 0.34 -1.82 2.24
N LEU A 57 -0.22 -0.64 2.51
CA LEU A 57 -1.48 -0.49 3.24
C LEU A 57 -2.63 -1.16 2.50
N VAL A 58 -2.80 -0.86 1.21
CA VAL A 58 -3.88 -1.43 0.39
C VAL A 58 -3.71 -2.93 0.15
N ALA A 59 -2.47 -3.43 0.18
CA ALA A 59 -2.13 -4.84 -0.03
C ALA A 59 -2.45 -5.77 1.15
N GLY A 60 -2.98 -5.24 2.24
CA GLY A 60 -3.50 -6.05 3.36
C GLY A 60 -4.66 -6.95 2.94
N THR A 61 -4.96 -7.93 3.76
CA THR A 61 -6.10 -8.83 3.56
C THR A 61 -7.39 -8.02 3.50
N GLU A 62 -8.19 -8.23 2.47
CA GLU A 62 -9.48 -7.57 2.28
C GLU A 62 -10.38 -7.74 3.52
N GLY A 63 -11.04 -6.67 3.93
CA GLY A 63 -11.82 -6.59 5.17
C GLY A 63 -10.99 -6.36 6.45
N LYS A 64 -9.63 -6.29 6.34
CA LYS A 64 -8.72 -6.12 7.48
C LYS A 64 -7.77 -4.93 7.32
N ARG A 65 -8.07 -4.01 6.40
CA ARG A 65 -7.29 -2.79 6.16
C ARG A 65 -7.97 -1.61 6.84
N SER A 66 -7.24 -0.84 7.62
CA SER A 66 -7.86 0.22 8.42
C SER A 66 -6.98 1.47 8.55
N ALA A 67 -7.59 2.57 8.97
CA ALA A 67 -6.88 3.79 9.31
C ALA A 67 -7.55 4.49 10.51
N LEU A 68 -6.76 5.19 11.32
CA LEU A 68 -7.30 6.09 12.33
C LEU A 68 -7.93 7.33 11.69
N THR A 69 -8.91 7.94 12.36
CA THR A 69 -9.75 9.02 11.83
C THR A 69 -8.98 10.19 11.19
N HIS A 70 -7.83 10.55 11.75
CA HIS A 70 -7.02 11.68 11.26
C HIS A 70 -5.87 11.28 10.34
N SER A 71 -5.76 10.01 10.01
CA SER A 71 -4.72 9.52 9.10
C SER A 71 -4.88 10.08 7.68
N ARG A 72 -3.76 10.07 6.96
CA ARG A 72 -3.70 10.46 5.55
C ARG A 72 -3.10 9.32 4.73
N VAL A 73 -3.66 9.11 3.57
CA VAL A 73 -3.11 8.19 2.57
C VAL A 73 -2.76 8.99 1.32
N MET A 74 -1.61 8.73 0.73
CA MET A 74 -1.19 9.41 -0.48
C MET A 74 -0.62 8.43 -1.49
N ILE A 75 -1.12 8.53 -2.72
CA ILE A 75 -0.59 7.81 -3.87
C ILE A 75 0.03 8.79 -4.85
N HIS A 76 1.10 8.39 -5.50
CA HIS A 76 1.78 9.13 -6.54
C HIS A 76 2.68 8.24 -7.39
N GLN A 77 3.16 8.77 -8.51
CA GLN A 77 4.11 8.06 -9.35
C GLN A 77 5.47 7.86 -8.65
N PRO A 78 6.19 6.76 -8.96
CA PRO A 78 7.52 6.55 -8.43
C PRO A 78 8.47 7.66 -8.88
N MET A 79 9.28 8.13 -7.94
CA MET A 79 10.37 9.06 -8.23
C MET A 79 11.66 8.30 -8.48
N GLY A 80 12.42 8.74 -9.46
CA GLY A 80 13.72 8.18 -9.75
C GLY A 80 14.45 9.04 -10.79
N GLY A 81 15.72 8.77 -10.95
CA GLY A 81 16.55 9.46 -11.93
C GLY A 81 17.95 8.87 -11.94
N THR A 82 18.69 9.19 -12.98
CA THR A 82 20.08 8.81 -13.16
C THR A 82 20.83 9.88 -13.94
N GLN A 83 22.14 9.87 -13.83
CA GLN A 83 23.04 10.66 -14.64
C GLN A 83 24.00 9.71 -15.35
N GLY A 84 24.38 10.03 -16.58
CA GLY A 84 25.29 9.19 -17.34
C GLY A 84 25.10 9.31 -18.84
N GLN A 85 25.47 8.27 -19.58
CA GLN A 85 25.29 8.21 -21.01
C GLN A 85 23.79 8.14 -21.39
N ALA A 86 23.44 8.63 -22.56
CA ALA A 86 22.04 8.66 -23.01
C ALA A 86 21.38 7.29 -22.96
N SER A 87 22.08 6.22 -23.32
CA SER A 87 21.58 4.85 -23.26
C SER A 87 21.27 4.39 -21.83
N ASP A 88 22.09 4.76 -20.84
CA ASP A 88 21.89 4.42 -19.44
C ASP A 88 20.68 5.15 -18.85
N ILE A 89 20.49 6.41 -19.25
CA ILE A 89 19.30 7.21 -18.88
C ILE A 89 18.04 6.58 -19.44
N GLU A 90 18.06 6.14 -20.71
CA GLU A 90 16.92 5.47 -21.34
C GLU A 90 16.59 4.14 -20.68
N ILE A 91 17.58 3.33 -20.30
CA ILE A 91 17.39 2.05 -19.60
C ILE A 91 16.71 2.30 -18.26
N THR A 92 17.20 3.28 -17.49
CA THR A 92 16.63 3.63 -16.19
C THR A 92 15.20 4.15 -16.32
N ALA A 93 14.94 5.01 -17.30
CA ALA A 93 13.60 5.56 -17.54
C ALA A 93 12.60 4.45 -17.89
N ARG A 94 13.00 3.49 -18.72
CA ARG A 94 12.16 2.31 -19.04
C ARG A 94 11.85 1.47 -17.81
N GLU A 95 12.82 1.27 -16.92
CA GLU A 95 12.60 0.52 -15.68
C GLU A 95 11.64 1.25 -14.74
N ILE A 96 11.80 2.57 -14.56
CA ILE A 96 10.87 3.39 -13.75
C ILE A 96 9.43 3.28 -14.30
N MET A 97 9.26 3.26 -15.62
CA MET A 97 7.93 3.12 -16.23
C MET A 97 7.31 1.73 -16.01
N LYS A 98 8.12 0.66 -15.96
CA LYS A 98 7.62 -0.68 -15.58
C LYS A 98 7.16 -0.69 -14.13
N LEU A 99 7.99 -0.17 -13.22
CA LEU A 99 7.63 -0.06 -11.80
C LEU A 99 6.36 0.77 -11.59
N LYS A 100 6.23 1.90 -12.30
CA LYS A 100 5.01 2.72 -12.27
C LYS A 100 3.77 1.88 -12.60
N LYS A 101 3.82 1.12 -13.70
CA LYS A 101 2.71 0.28 -14.12
C LYS A 101 2.40 -0.82 -13.10
N GLU A 102 3.43 -1.46 -12.56
CA GLU A 102 3.30 -2.54 -11.58
C GLU A 102 2.65 -2.04 -10.28
N LEU A 103 3.14 -0.93 -9.72
CA LEU A 103 2.56 -0.35 -8.50
C LEU A 103 1.11 0.07 -8.70
N TYR A 104 0.76 0.64 -9.85
CA TYR A 104 -0.61 1.04 -10.14
C TYR A 104 -1.54 -0.16 -10.36
N THR A 105 -1.02 -1.25 -10.93
CA THR A 105 -1.75 -2.51 -11.03
C THR A 105 -2.06 -3.06 -9.64
N ILE A 106 -1.08 -3.09 -8.73
CA ILE A 106 -1.29 -3.52 -7.34
C ILE A 106 -2.35 -2.67 -6.65
N ILE A 107 -2.28 -1.33 -6.78
CA ILE A 107 -3.29 -0.45 -6.19
C ILE A 107 -4.67 -0.73 -6.78
N ALA A 108 -4.79 -0.82 -8.10
CA ALA A 108 -6.07 -1.05 -8.78
C ALA A 108 -6.72 -2.38 -8.37
N GLU A 109 -5.93 -3.46 -8.34
CA GLU A 109 -6.40 -4.79 -7.95
C GLU A 109 -6.90 -4.84 -6.52
N HIS A 110 -6.12 -4.31 -5.57
CA HIS A 110 -6.48 -4.37 -4.15
C HIS A 110 -7.55 -3.35 -3.74
N SER A 111 -7.62 -2.20 -4.39
CA SER A 111 -8.65 -1.18 -4.10
C SER A 111 -9.95 -1.39 -4.87
N HIS A 112 -9.96 -2.30 -5.86
CA HIS A 112 -11.05 -2.46 -6.84
C HIS A 112 -11.38 -1.17 -7.60
N THR A 113 -10.41 -0.26 -7.69
CA THR A 113 -10.52 0.98 -8.47
C THR A 113 -10.01 0.74 -9.88
N ASP A 114 -10.67 1.34 -10.86
CA ASP A 114 -10.26 1.24 -12.26
C ASP A 114 -8.80 1.69 -12.46
N PHE A 115 -8.04 0.93 -13.27
CA PHE A 115 -6.61 1.19 -13.49
C PHE A 115 -6.35 2.59 -14.09
N ASP A 116 -7.19 3.02 -15.05
CA ASP A 116 -6.99 4.33 -15.69
C ASP A 116 -7.27 5.47 -14.70
N LYS A 117 -8.19 5.26 -13.75
CA LYS A 117 -8.43 6.18 -12.65
C LYS A 117 -7.21 6.23 -11.71
N VAL A 118 -6.67 5.08 -11.29
CA VAL A 118 -5.43 5.05 -10.47
C VAL A 118 -4.29 5.73 -11.18
N TRP A 119 -4.14 5.49 -12.48
CA TRP A 119 -3.10 6.11 -13.31
C TRP A 119 -3.23 7.64 -13.36
N ALA A 120 -4.43 8.15 -13.55
CA ALA A 120 -4.69 9.59 -13.61
C ALA A 120 -4.49 10.27 -12.25
N ASP A 121 -5.01 9.69 -11.17
CA ASP A 121 -4.93 10.24 -9.82
C ASP A 121 -3.49 10.24 -9.30
N SER A 122 -2.71 9.20 -9.63
CA SER A 122 -1.32 9.07 -9.16
C SER A 122 -0.31 9.85 -9.99
N ASP A 123 -0.72 10.66 -10.97
CA ASP A 123 0.23 11.47 -11.76
C ASP A 123 0.95 12.52 -10.90
N ARG A 124 0.28 12.99 -9.85
CA ARG A 124 0.82 13.87 -8.81
C ARG A 124 0.43 13.35 -7.44
N ASP A 125 0.85 14.02 -6.38
CA ASP A 125 0.50 13.66 -5.01
C ASP A 125 -1.02 13.74 -4.81
N TYR A 126 -1.65 12.58 -4.77
CA TYR A 126 -3.09 12.45 -4.52
C TYR A 126 -3.33 12.08 -3.06
N TRP A 127 -3.67 13.09 -2.26
CA TRP A 127 -3.91 12.96 -0.84
C TRP A 127 -5.35 12.60 -0.52
N MET A 128 -5.54 11.65 0.36
CA MET A 128 -6.82 11.20 0.86
C MET A 128 -6.86 11.29 2.39
N THR A 129 -7.97 11.78 2.94
CA THR A 129 -8.35 11.56 4.33
C THR A 129 -8.65 10.07 4.55
N ALA A 130 -8.76 9.63 5.81
CA ALA A 130 -9.14 8.24 6.08
C ALA A 130 -10.49 7.86 5.45
N GLN A 131 -11.45 8.78 5.43
CA GLN A 131 -12.76 8.54 4.81
C GLN A 131 -12.67 8.43 3.28
N GLU A 132 -11.95 9.34 2.63
CA GLU A 132 -11.72 9.29 1.19
C GLU A 132 -10.92 8.03 0.78
N ALA A 133 -9.94 7.61 1.60
CA ALA A 133 -9.20 6.37 1.39
C ALA A 133 -10.09 5.12 1.47
N LYS A 134 -11.09 5.13 2.35
CA LYS A 134 -12.11 4.07 2.41
C LYS A 134 -12.99 4.09 1.17
N GLU A 135 -13.45 5.25 0.73
CA GLU A 135 -14.28 5.40 -0.48
C GLU A 135 -13.52 5.00 -1.76
N TYR A 136 -12.21 5.25 -1.77
CA TYR A 136 -11.31 4.84 -2.86
C TYR A 136 -11.01 3.33 -2.85
N GLY A 137 -11.23 2.64 -1.73
CA GLY A 137 -10.92 1.22 -1.56
C GLY A 137 -9.50 0.93 -1.05
N MET A 138 -8.75 1.97 -0.64
CA MET A 138 -7.42 1.80 -0.05
C MET A 138 -7.46 1.12 1.32
N ILE A 139 -8.57 1.25 2.03
CA ILE A 139 -8.84 0.63 3.33
C ILE A 139 -10.31 0.20 3.41
N ASP A 140 -10.60 -0.69 4.37
CA ASP A 140 -11.96 -1.22 4.59
C ASP A 140 -12.68 -0.49 5.71
N GLU A 141 -11.95 0.03 6.73
CA GLU A 141 -12.55 0.64 7.90
C GLU A 141 -11.78 1.86 8.41
N VAL A 142 -12.54 2.88 8.83
CA VAL A 142 -11.99 4.00 9.60
C VAL A 142 -12.25 3.76 11.08
N LEU A 143 -11.16 3.57 11.84
CA LEU A 143 -11.22 3.31 13.28
C LEU A 143 -11.43 4.61 14.06
N SER A 144 -12.56 4.74 14.73
CA SER A 144 -12.87 5.82 15.66
C SER A 144 -12.99 5.30 17.09
N ARG A 145 -12.78 6.19 18.06
CA ARG A 145 -13.01 5.85 19.47
C ARG A 145 -14.49 5.48 19.65
N LYS A 146 -14.76 4.31 20.23
CA LYS A 146 -16.13 4.01 20.67
C LYS A 146 -16.59 5.08 21.66
N PRO A 147 -17.86 5.55 21.59
CA PRO A 147 -18.44 6.36 22.65
C PRO A 147 -18.23 5.64 23.99
N ALA A 148 -17.86 6.38 25.02
CA ALA A 148 -17.88 5.82 26.38
C ALA A 148 -19.33 5.42 26.71
N LEU A 149 -19.51 4.17 27.12
CA LEU A 149 -20.79 3.66 27.63
C LEU A 149 -21.16 4.38 28.90
#